data_2b1c9017ff0d963350882eae82b8fb89
#
_entry.id   2b1c9017ff0d963350882eae82b8fb89
#
_cell.length_a   1.000
_cell.length_b   1.000
_cell.length_c   1.000
_cell.angle_alpha   90.00
_cell.angle_beta   90.00
_cell.angle_gamma   90.00
#
_symmetry.space_group_name_H-M   'P 1'
#
loop_
_entity.id
_entity.type
_entity.pdbx_description
1 polymer ?
#
loop_
_entity_poly.entity_id
_entity_poly.type
_entity_poly.pdbx_seq_one_letter_code
_entity_poly.pdbx_strand_id
1 'polypeptide(L)'
;MKRNYEIIDGRCVIPHGVSHIVYKELEGAYSLREIVIPTSVVMICSYAFSDCLSLTGIELPYSITAIGKGAFSDCPLKSVKLPKRLLVIGSGAFAGCELESVDIPENVLRIDEGAFSGCAWLEGISVDEKNPNFRSVSNTCLTKDGKTVVFGCKNSFIPSGVRHIGIQAFEDCWDLESITIPEGVVSIGDMAFSGCHNLKRIKLPKTLKTIGREAFSYCEKLIRPEIPAGVTCIGEDAFFLPKDWDRDELPF
;
A
#
# COMPACT_ATOMS: atom_id res chain seq x y z
N MET A 1 11.05 -13.93 22.98
CA MET A 1 10.07 -14.12 24.07
C MET A 1 8.89 -13.26 23.76
N LYS A 2 7.70 -13.85 23.47
CA LYS A 2 6.45 -13.07 23.40
C LYS A 2 6.21 -12.47 24.77
N ARG A 3 6.04 -11.15 24.85
CA ARG A 3 5.57 -10.50 26.08
C ARG A 3 4.05 -10.58 26.03
N ASN A 4 3.44 -11.23 26.99
CA ASN A 4 1.99 -11.28 27.10
C ASN A 4 1.51 -9.95 27.71
N TYR A 5 1.10 -9.01 26.86
CA TYR A 5 0.37 -7.84 27.35
C TYR A 5 -1.10 -8.23 27.58
N GLU A 6 -1.63 -7.83 28.71
CA GLU A 6 -3.03 -8.04 29.03
C GLU A 6 -3.90 -7.04 28.24
N ILE A 7 -4.99 -7.54 27.70
CA ILE A 7 -6.04 -6.72 27.08
C ILE A 7 -7.24 -6.77 28.02
N ILE A 8 -7.51 -5.64 28.68
CA ILE A 8 -8.60 -5.49 29.64
C ILE A 8 -9.65 -4.57 29.03
N ASP A 9 -10.86 -5.04 28.87
CA ASP A 9 -11.98 -4.31 28.25
C ASP A 9 -11.67 -3.72 26.87
N GLY A 10 -10.81 -4.41 26.10
CA GLY A 10 -10.37 -3.98 24.76
C GLY A 10 -9.23 -2.98 24.77
N ARG A 11 -8.63 -2.68 25.93
CA ARG A 11 -7.53 -1.76 26.09
C ARG A 11 -6.25 -2.48 26.48
N CYS A 12 -5.14 -2.12 25.83
CA CYS A 12 -3.79 -2.58 26.14
C CYS A 12 -2.89 -1.39 26.50
N VAL A 13 -2.04 -1.57 27.50
CA VAL A 13 -1.04 -0.56 27.87
C VAL A 13 0.35 -1.18 27.79
N ILE A 14 1.18 -0.66 26.88
CA ILE A 14 2.57 -1.06 26.77
C ILE A 14 3.36 -0.42 27.94
N PRO A 15 4.10 -1.22 28.74
CA PRO A 15 4.84 -0.68 29.87
C PRO A 15 5.94 0.30 29.46
N HIS A 16 6.21 1.28 30.32
CA HIS A 16 7.37 2.15 30.17
C HIS A 16 8.68 1.33 30.14
N GLY A 17 9.67 1.77 29.35
CA GLY A 17 10.94 1.07 29.16
C GLY A 17 10.93 0.00 28.07
N VAL A 18 9.76 -0.35 27.52
CA VAL A 18 9.70 -1.14 26.29
C VAL A 18 10.18 -0.28 25.13
N SER A 19 11.19 -0.75 24.40
CA SER A 19 11.75 -0.04 23.24
C SER A 19 11.19 -0.50 21.90
N HIS A 20 10.69 -1.74 21.82
CA HIS A 20 10.17 -2.34 20.60
C HIS A 20 8.90 -3.12 20.90
N ILE A 21 7.87 -2.98 20.07
CA ILE A 21 6.75 -3.93 20.02
C ILE A 21 7.20 -5.03 19.07
N VAL A 22 7.44 -6.23 19.60
CA VAL A 22 8.16 -7.27 18.87
C VAL A 22 7.28 -8.01 17.86
N TYR A 23 7.92 -8.85 17.04
CA TYR A 23 7.30 -9.63 15.97
C TYR A 23 6.06 -10.40 16.48
N LYS A 24 4.91 -10.15 15.83
CA LYS A 24 3.62 -10.82 16.12
C LYS A 24 3.15 -10.72 17.58
N GLU A 25 3.51 -9.68 18.29
CA GLU A 25 3.26 -9.58 19.73
C GLU A 25 1.78 -9.49 20.08
N LEU A 26 1.00 -8.76 19.26
CA LEU A 26 -0.45 -8.59 19.39
C LEU A 26 -1.20 -9.02 18.12
N GLU A 27 -0.56 -9.83 17.24
CA GLU A 27 -1.21 -10.39 16.04
C GLU A 27 -2.50 -11.13 16.41
N GLY A 28 -3.60 -10.83 15.70
CA GLY A 28 -4.90 -11.47 15.94
C GLY A 28 -5.54 -11.10 17.27
N ALA A 29 -5.13 -10.00 17.88
CA ALA A 29 -5.78 -9.49 19.10
C ALA A 29 -7.16 -8.87 18.75
N TYR A 30 -8.12 -9.73 18.40
CA TYR A 30 -9.44 -9.33 17.88
C TYR A 30 -10.24 -8.42 18.82
N SER A 31 -10.00 -8.49 20.13
CA SER A 31 -10.67 -7.63 21.12
C SER A 31 -9.98 -6.28 21.35
N LEU A 32 -8.78 -6.07 20.78
CA LEU A 32 -8.02 -4.84 20.99
C LEU A 32 -8.69 -3.66 20.26
N ARG A 33 -9.13 -2.67 21.03
CA ARG A 33 -9.77 -1.43 20.53
C ARG A 33 -8.89 -0.21 20.73
N GLU A 34 -8.13 -0.20 21.80
CA GLU A 34 -7.27 0.91 22.21
C GLU A 34 -5.91 0.39 22.68
N ILE A 35 -4.85 1.07 22.28
CA ILE A 35 -3.52 0.78 22.79
C ILE A 35 -2.81 2.07 23.18
N VAL A 36 -2.14 2.04 24.34
CA VAL A 36 -1.28 3.11 24.83
C VAL A 36 0.17 2.71 24.61
N ILE A 37 0.85 3.41 23.73
CA ILE A 37 2.26 3.17 23.38
C ILE A 37 3.10 4.26 24.00
N PRO A 38 4.01 3.95 24.96
CA PRO A 38 4.84 4.94 25.59
C PRO A 38 5.94 5.48 24.65
N THR A 39 6.47 6.66 24.97
CA THR A 39 7.55 7.31 24.20
C THR A 39 8.89 6.58 24.27
N SER A 40 9.01 5.54 25.09
CA SER A 40 10.17 4.63 25.07
C SER A 40 10.20 3.72 23.85
N VAL A 41 9.05 3.48 23.19
CA VAL A 41 8.97 2.63 21.99
C VAL A 41 9.50 3.42 20.78
N VAL A 42 10.46 2.81 20.08
CA VAL A 42 11.10 3.39 18.89
C VAL A 42 10.79 2.61 17.62
N MET A 43 10.32 1.37 17.76
CA MET A 43 10.01 0.50 16.60
C MET A 43 8.78 -0.37 16.87
N ILE A 44 7.94 -0.48 15.85
CA ILE A 44 6.88 -1.49 15.75
C ILE A 44 7.37 -2.54 14.76
N CYS A 45 7.62 -3.77 15.24
CA CYS A 45 8.17 -4.83 14.43
C CYS A 45 7.12 -5.45 13.50
N SER A 46 7.58 -6.36 12.62
CA SER A 46 6.72 -6.97 11.62
C SER A 46 5.54 -7.72 12.26
N TYR A 47 4.35 -7.51 11.66
CA TYR A 47 3.09 -8.15 12.07
C TYR A 47 2.70 -7.92 13.55
N ALA A 48 3.22 -6.88 14.18
CA ALA A 48 3.01 -6.64 15.62
C ALA A 48 1.53 -6.49 16.00
N PHE A 49 0.73 -5.91 15.11
CA PHE A 49 -0.72 -5.68 15.26
C PHE A 49 -1.53 -6.24 14.09
N SER A 50 -0.95 -7.09 13.24
CA SER A 50 -1.69 -7.69 12.14
C SER A 50 -2.99 -8.34 12.63
N ASP A 51 -4.08 -8.20 11.87
CA ASP A 51 -5.39 -8.76 12.18
C ASP A 51 -6.01 -8.29 13.51
N CYS A 52 -5.67 -7.09 13.99
CA CYS A 52 -6.35 -6.50 15.13
C CYS A 52 -7.71 -5.90 14.69
N LEU A 53 -8.69 -6.76 14.44
CA LEU A 53 -9.96 -6.44 13.76
C LEU A 53 -10.89 -5.46 14.52
N SER A 54 -10.56 -5.06 15.72
CA SER A 54 -11.29 -4.03 16.48
C SER A 54 -10.52 -2.72 16.64
N LEU A 55 -9.26 -2.63 16.12
CA LEU A 55 -8.41 -1.46 16.27
C LEU A 55 -8.70 -0.44 15.16
N THR A 56 -9.60 0.50 15.44
CA THR A 56 -10.06 1.51 14.45
C THR A 56 -9.23 2.80 14.44
N GLY A 57 -8.33 2.97 15.41
CA GLY A 57 -7.45 4.13 15.51
C GLY A 57 -6.24 3.84 16.38
N ILE A 58 -5.16 4.56 16.17
CA ILE A 58 -3.93 4.43 16.95
C ILE A 58 -3.20 5.77 17.07
N GLU A 59 -2.69 6.06 18.26
CA GLU A 59 -1.77 7.17 18.47
C GLU A 59 -0.32 6.65 18.52
N LEU A 60 0.45 6.99 17.50
CA LEU A 60 1.86 6.65 17.42
C LEU A 60 2.70 7.72 18.11
N PRO A 61 3.51 7.38 19.14
CA PRO A 61 4.37 8.35 19.79
C PRO A 61 5.45 8.89 18.84
N TYR A 62 5.89 10.11 19.08
CA TYR A 62 6.89 10.80 18.24
C TYR A 62 8.24 10.06 18.15
N SER A 63 8.49 9.14 19.08
CA SER A 63 9.73 8.34 19.16
C SER A 63 9.83 7.26 18.08
N ILE A 64 8.72 6.86 17.45
CA ILE A 64 8.72 5.80 16.43
C ILE A 64 9.55 6.23 15.22
N THR A 65 10.51 5.38 14.85
CA THR A 65 11.39 5.56 13.69
C THR A 65 11.16 4.52 12.60
N ALA A 66 10.56 3.38 12.93
CA ALA A 66 10.27 2.33 11.96
C ALA A 66 8.97 1.59 12.28
N ILE A 67 8.22 1.31 11.22
CA ILE A 67 7.05 0.44 11.20
C ILE A 67 7.40 -0.74 10.29
N GLY A 68 7.37 -1.95 10.84
CA GLY A 68 7.79 -3.17 10.16
C GLY A 68 6.78 -3.70 9.16
N LYS A 69 7.18 -4.76 8.45
CA LYS A 69 6.35 -5.46 7.47
C LYS A 69 5.02 -5.91 8.10
N GLY A 70 3.88 -5.59 7.45
CA GLY A 70 2.55 -6.01 7.88
C GLY A 70 2.17 -5.58 9.29
N ALA A 71 2.83 -4.56 9.85
CA ALA A 71 2.69 -4.21 11.27
C ALA A 71 1.25 -3.94 11.69
N PHE A 72 0.44 -3.38 10.81
CA PHE A 72 -0.99 -3.08 10.97
C PHE A 72 -1.83 -3.68 9.84
N SER A 73 -1.34 -4.71 9.15
CA SER A 73 -2.14 -5.31 8.09
C SER A 73 -3.48 -5.82 8.63
N ASP A 74 -4.54 -5.58 7.84
CA ASP A 74 -5.91 -5.99 8.15
C ASP A 74 -6.47 -5.42 9.47
N CYS A 75 -5.94 -4.25 9.90
CA CYS A 75 -6.55 -3.46 10.96
C CYS A 75 -7.52 -2.45 10.35
N PRO A 76 -8.76 -2.28 10.88
CA PRO A 76 -9.73 -1.31 10.38
C PRO A 76 -9.39 0.13 10.81
N LEU A 77 -8.11 0.51 10.66
CA LEU A 77 -7.63 1.86 10.98
C LEU A 77 -8.18 2.86 9.97
N LYS A 78 -8.98 3.83 10.42
CA LYS A 78 -9.54 4.89 9.56
C LYS A 78 -8.60 6.07 9.36
N SER A 79 -7.73 6.28 10.31
CA SER A 79 -6.72 7.32 10.25
C SER A 79 -5.47 6.93 11.02
N VAL A 80 -4.33 7.42 10.61
CA VAL A 80 -3.07 7.30 11.33
C VAL A 80 -2.25 8.56 11.12
N LYS A 81 -1.77 9.14 12.22
CA LYS A 81 -0.80 10.23 12.16
C LYS A 81 0.60 9.65 12.24
N LEU A 82 1.30 9.65 11.12
CA LEU A 82 2.67 9.17 11.06
C LEU A 82 3.62 10.13 11.79
N PRO A 83 4.48 9.62 12.69
CA PRO A 83 5.39 10.48 13.47
C PRO A 83 6.44 11.16 12.59
N LYS A 84 6.80 12.41 12.89
CA LYS A 84 7.82 13.14 12.12
C LYS A 84 9.20 12.48 12.12
N ARG A 85 9.52 11.63 13.09
CA ARG A 85 10.79 10.88 13.16
C ARG A 85 10.77 9.56 12.42
N LEU A 86 9.64 9.20 11.78
CA LEU A 86 9.52 7.96 11.03
C LEU A 86 10.46 7.98 9.82
N LEU A 87 11.25 6.94 9.66
CA LEU A 87 12.22 6.76 8.59
C LEU A 87 11.80 5.67 7.60
N VAL A 88 11.13 4.62 8.11
CA VAL A 88 10.81 3.42 7.31
C VAL A 88 9.37 2.98 7.54
N ILE A 89 8.68 2.75 6.43
CA ILE A 89 7.38 2.07 6.36
C ILE A 89 7.61 0.77 5.60
N GLY A 90 7.45 -0.36 6.28
CA GLY A 90 7.73 -1.68 5.72
C GLY A 90 6.64 -2.18 4.77
N SER A 91 6.95 -3.24 4.03
CA SER A 91 6.03 -3.87 3.06
C SER A 91 4.72 -4.27 3.74
N GLY A 92 3.58 -3.89 3.14
CA GLY A 92 2.26 -4.20 3.67
C GLY A 92 1.96 -3.62 5.05
N ALA A 93 2.73 -2.61 5.53
CA ALA A 93 2.63 -2.12 6.90
C ALA A 93 1.21 -1.69 7.30
N PHE A 94 0.44 -1.16 6.36
CA PHE A 94 -0.96 -0.74 6.50
C PHE A 94 -1.85 -1.42 5.45
N ALA A 95 -1.45 -2.57 4.93
CA ALA A 95 -2.26 -3.27 3.93
C ALA A 95 -3.63 -3.65 4.51
N GLY A 96 -4.70 -3.48 3.72
CA GLY A 96 -6.07 -3.79 4.16
C GLY A 96 -6.65 -2.85 5.24
N CYS A 97 -5.98 -1.71 5.53
CA CYS A 97 -6.53 -0.71 6.44
C CYS A 97 -7.64 0.13 5.78
N GLU A 98 -8.54 0.70 6.62
CA GLU A 98 -9.63 1.58 6.18
C GLU A 98 -9.21 3.07 6.12
N LEU A 99 -7.93 3.36 5.85
CA LEU A 99 -7.41 4.73 5.84
C LEU A 99 -8.10 5.59 4.78
N GLU A 100 -8.60 6.76 5.17
CA GLU A 100 -9.19 7.76 4.25
C GLU A 100 -8.11 8.65 3.63
N SER A 101 -7.05 8.93 4.37
CA SER A 101 -5.91 9.72 3.89
C SER A 101 -4.62 9.31 4.55
N VAL A 102 -3.50 9.63 3.90
CA VAL A 102 -2.16 9.46 4.46
C VAL A 102 -1.27 10.65 4.14
N ASP A 103 -0.60 11.17 5.18
CA ASP A 103 0.39 12.23 5.09
C ASP A 103 1.77 11.65 5.39
N ILE A 104 2.65 11.60 4.39
CA ILE A 104 4.01 11.07 4.51
C ILE A 104 4.93 12.17 5.04
N PRO A 105 5.53 12.00 6.24
CA PRO A 105 6.39 13.02 6.85
C PRO A 105 7.72 13.26 6.11
N GLU A 106 8.34 14.40 6.44
CA GLU A 106 9.60 14.86 5.84
C GLU A 106 10.77 13.88 5.97
N ASN A 107 10.81 13.07 7.05
CA ASN A 107 11.95 12.19 7.34
C ASN A 107 11.80 10.75 6.82
N VAL A 108 10.67 10.39 6.20
CA VAL A 108 10.49 9.05 5.63
C VAL A 108 11.46 8.87 4.46
N LEU A 109 12.38 7.92 4.60
CA LEU A 109 13.41 7.60 3.64
C LEU A 109 13.05 6.39 2.77
N ARG A 110 12.20 5.50 3.29
CA ARG A 110 11.79 4.27 2.61
C ARG A 110 10.33 3.94 2.87
N ILE A 111 9.64 3.64 1.78
CA ILE A 111 8.30 3.05 1.75
C ILE A 111 8.44 1.78 0.92
N ASP A 112 8.25 0.62 1.54
CA ASP A 112 8.37 -0.66 0.85
C ASP A 112 7.08 -1.00 0.08
N GLU A 113 7.17 -2.00 -0.79
CA GLU A 113 6.12 -2.43 -1.69
C GLU A 113 4.83 -2.80 -0.95
N GLY A 114 3.69 -2.39 -1.48
CA GLY A 114 2.39 -2.69 -0.91
C GLY A 114 2.12 -2.09 0.46
N ALA A 115 2.94 -1.12 0.93
CA ALA A 115 2.78 -0.55 2.28
C ALA A 115 1.35 -0.08 2.59
N PHE A 116 0.59 0.32 1.58
CA PHE A 116 -0.81 0.79 1.66
C PHE A 116 -1.73 0.04 0.69
N SER A 117 -1.35 -1.17 0.23
CA SER A 117 -2.20 -1.98 -0.64
C SER A 117 -3.50 -2.35 0.08
N GLY A 118 -4.61 -2.44 -0.65
CA GLY A 118 -5.90 -2.76 -0.06
C GLY A 118 -6.51 -1.69 0.84
N CYS A 119 -5.91 -0.48 0.92
CA CYS A 119 -6.55 0.67 1.56
C CYS A 119 -7.67 1.21 0.67
N ALA A 120 -8.78 0.46 0.54
CA ALA A 120 -9.86 0.75 -0.42
C ALA A 120 -10.53 2.12 -0.22
N TRP A 121 -10.51 2.64 1.01
CA TRP A 121 -11.08 3.94 1.36
C TRP A 121 -10.14 5.12 1.12
N LEU A 122 -8.89 4.86 0.70
CA LEU A 122 -7.89 5.91 0.53
C LEU A 122 -8.27 6.87 -0.60
N GLU A 123 -8.46 8.15 -0.25
CA GLU A 123 -8.85 9.22 -1.17
C GLU A 123 -7.80 10.32 -1.28
N GLY A 124 -6.95 10.47 -0.25
CA GLY A 124 -5.96 11.52 -0.16
C GLY A 124 -4.56 11.01 0.14
N ILE A 125 -3.58 11.42 -0.67
CA ILE A 125 -2.16 11.12 -0.45
C ILE A 125 -1.38 12.41 -0.51
N SER A 126 -0.70 12.76 0.58
CA SER A 126 0.22 13.87 0.63
C SER A 126 1.61 13.44 1.08
N VAL A 127 2.62 14.18 0.64
CA VAL A 127 4.01 14.02 1.06
C VAL A 127 4.54 15.39 1.42
N ASP A 128 5.18 15.52 2.59
CA ASP A 128 5.80 16.77 3.03
C ASP A 128 6.80 17.28 1.97
N GLU A 129 6.72 18.54 1.60
CA GLU A 129 7.55 19.15 0.55
C GLU A 129 9.06 19.01 0.80
N LYS A 130 9.45 18.96 2.09
CA LYS A 130 10.84 18.76 2.52
C LYS A 130 11.31 17.32 2.43
N ASN A 131 10.41 16.34 2.15
CA ASN A 131 10.82 14.96 2.04
C ASN A 131 11.87 14.80 0.91
N PRO A 132 13.04 14.18 1.19
CA PRO A 132 14.12 14.07 0.21
C PRO A 132 13.90 12.98 -0.84
N ASN A 133 13.07 11.96 -0.54
CA ASN A 133 12.97 10.75 -1.37
C ASN A 133 11.62 10.62 -2.09
N PHE A 134 10.59 11.29 -1.59
CA PHE A 134 9.23 11.18 -2.13
C PHE A 134 8.62 12.54 -2.38
N ARG A 135 7.57 12.55 -3.20
CA ARG A 135 6.67 13.68 -3.43
C ARG A 135 5.29 13.16 -3.79
N SER A 136 4.26 13.95 -3.62
CA SER A 136 2.92 13.62 -4.11
C SER A 136 2.49 14.58 -5.21
N VAL A 137 1.76 14.04 -6.19
CA VAL A 137 1.09 14.81 -7.24
C VAL A 137 -0.26 14.17 -7.49
N SER A 138 -1.34 14.92 -7.35
CA SER A 138 -2.71 14.47 -7.64
C SER A 138 -3.02 13.09 -7.02
N ASN A 139 -2.87 12.99 -5.70
CA ASN A 139 -3.10 11.76 -4.91
C ASN A 139 -2.27 10.54 -5.36
N THR A 140 -1.09 10.78 -5.89
CA THR A 140 -0.14 9.73 -6.27
C THR A 140 1.18 9.99 -5.57
N CYS A 141 1.67 9.03 -4.80
CA CYS A 141 3.00 9.09 -4.22
C CYS A 141 4.03 8.64 -5.25
N LEU A 142 5.02 9.47 -5.46
CA LEU A 142 6.10 9.27 -6.43
C LEU A 142 7.46 9.29 -5.72
N THR A 143 8.46 8.64 -6.32
CA THR A 143 9.86 8.95 -5.99
C THR A 143 10.14 10.43 -6.24
N LYS A 144 11.12 11.02 -5.55
CA LYS A 144 11.41 12.47 -5.61
C LYS A 144 11.71 12.96 -7.02
N ASP A 145 12.39 12.13 -7.83
CA ASP A 145 12.67 12.41 -9.25
C ASP A 145 11.41 12.31 -10.14
N GLY A 146 10.31 11.81 -9.59
CA GLY A 146 9.02 11.64 -10.25
C GLY A 146 9.01 10.53 -11.31
N LYS A 147 9.96 9.63 -11.28
CA LYS A 147 10.06 8.56 -12.29
C LYS A 147 9.26 7.31 -11.95
N THR A 148 9.01 7.08 -10.67
CA THR A 148 8.31 5.86 -10.24
C THR A 148 7.10 6.20 -9.38
N VAL A 149 5.95 5.61 -9.71
CA VAL A 149 4.78 5.57 -8.81
C VAL A 149 5.10 4.58 -7.71
N VAL A 150 5.07 5.03 -6.45
CA VAL A 150 5.30 4.20 -5.26
C VAL A 150 3.99 3.56 -4.82
N PHE A 151 2.94 4.39 -4.65
CA PHE A 151 1.57 3.93 -4.43
C PHE A 151 0.57 5.02 -4.83
N GLY A 152 -0.66 4.59 -5.07
CA GLY A 152 -1.79 5.45 -5.42
C GLY A 152 -3.07 5.02 -4.74
N CYS A 153 -4.17 5.68 -5.11
CA CYS A 153 -5.51 5.41 -4.63
C CYS A 153 -6.54 5.59 -5.76
N LYS A 154 -7.83 5.38 -5.48
CA LYS A 154 -8.90 5.52 -6.48
C LYS A 154 -8.97 6.89 -7.18
N ASN A 155 -8.49 7.94 -6.50
CA ASN A 155 -8.49 9.32 -7.02
C ASN A 155 -7.14 9.75 -7.61
N SER A 156 -6.23 8.80 -7.82
CA SER A 156 -4.90 9.10 -8.37
C SER A 156 -4.92 9.46 -9.83
N PHE A 157 -4.04 10.40 -10.17
CA PHE A 157 -3.66 10.69 -11.56
C PHE A 157 -2.16 10.48 -11.73
N ILE A 158 -1.76 9.69 -12.73
CA ILE A 158 -0.35 9.44 -13.04
C ILE A 158 0.18 10.58 -13.91
N PRO A 159 1.08 11.43 -13.42
CA PRO A 159 1.56 12.58 -14.18
C PRO A 159 2.48 12.17 -15.33
N SER A 160 2.59 13.05 -16.33
CA SER A 160 3.60 12.90 -17.38
C SER A 160 5.02 12.89 -16.80
N GLY A 161 5.93 12.13 -17.44
CA GLY A 161 7.31 11.98 -16.98
C GLY A 161 7.56 10.76 -16.09
N VAL A 162 6.51 10.09 -15.60
CA VAL A 162 6.61 8.77 -14.95
C VAL A 162 7.14 7.75 -15.96
N ARG A 163 8.02 6.88 -15.49
CA ARG A 163 8.64 5.80 -16.27
C ARG A 163 8.22 4.42 -15.79
N HIS A 164 7.91 4.30 -14.50
CA HIS A 164 7.63 3.02 -13.86
C HIS A 164 6.42 3.12 -12.95
N ILE A 165 5.51 2.17 -13.06
CA ILE A 165 4.51 1.90 -12.03
C ILE A 165 5.11 0.86 -11.11
N GLY A 166 5.21 1.16 -9.82
CA GLY A 166 5.84 0.28 -8.83
C GLY A 166 5.07 -1.02 -8.59
N ILE A 167 5.74 -1.95 -7.91
CA ILE A 167 5.14 -3.19 -7.45
C ILE A 167 4.01 -2.85 -6.47
N GLN A 168 2.84 -3.48 -6.65
CA GLN A 168 1.65 -3.31 -5.78
C GLN A 168 1.19 -1.83 -5.64
N ALA A 169 1.53 -0.97 -6.60
CA ALA A 169 1.30 0.47 -6.49
C ALA A 169 -0.18 0.85 -6.38
N PHE A 170 -1.09 0.08 -6.96
CA PHE A 170 -2.55 0.24 -6.91
C PHE A 170 -3.25 -1.08 -6.54
N GLU A 171 -2.52 -2.01 -5.90
CA GLU A 171 -3.09 -3.29 -5.50
C GLU A 171 -4.31 -3.08 -4.62
N ASP A 172 -5.39 -3.84 -4.92
CA ASP A 172 -6.68 -3.78 -4.21
C ASP A 172 -7.30 -2.37 -4.12
N CYS A 173 -7.02 -1.51 -5.08
CA CYS A 173 -7.77 -0.27 -5.27
C CYS A 173 -9.17 -0.58 -5.86
N TRP A 174 -10.06 -1.16 -5.04
CA TRP A 174 -11.34 -1.71 -5.48
C TRP A 174 -12.21 -0.72 -6.23
N ASP A 175 -12.23 0.54 -5.81
CA ASP A 175 -13.05 1.60 -6.39
C ASP A 175 -12.38 2.35 -7.55
N LEU A 176 -11.19 1.93 -7.99
CA LEU A 176 -10.55 2.49 -9.16
C LEU A 176 -11.28 2.06 -10.44
N GLU A 177 -12.09 2.93 -11.03
CA GLU A 177 -12.89 2.61 -12.22
C GLU A 177 -12.11 2.77 -13.55
N SER A 178 -11.18 3.71 -13.59
CA SER A 178 -10.35 3.95 -14.76
C SER A 178 -9.07 4.67 -14.39
N ILE A 179 -8.00 4.38 -15.10
CA ILE A 179 -6.74 5.11 -14.97
C ILE A 179 -6.06 5.22 -16.33
N THR A 180 -5.43 6.35 -16.59
CA THR A 180 -4.63 6.56 -17.79
C THR A 180 -3.17 6.46 -17.46
N ILE A 181 -2.46 5.53 -18.09
CA ILE A 181 -1.01 5.42 -18.01
C ILE A 181 -0.42 6.30 -19.11
N PRO A 182 0.34 7.37 -18.76
CA PRO A 182 0.83 8.33 -19.74
C PRO A 182 1.92 7.74 -20.63
N GLU A 183 2.06 8.33 -21.82
CA GLU A 183 3.22 8.04 -22.68
C GLU A 183 4.52 8.35 -21.93
N GLY A 184 5.54 7.51 -22.15
CA GLY A 184 6.78 7.55 -21.41
C GLY A 184 6.92 6.45 -20.38
N VAL A 185 5.81 5.87 -19.86
CA VAL A 185 5.87 4.70 -18.97
C VAL A 185 6.40 3.50 -19.75
N VAL A 186 7.40 2.83 -19.19
CA VAL A 186 8.09 1.68 -19.80
C VAL A 186 7.83 0.38 -19.05
N SER A 187 7.43 0.44 -17.78
CA SER A 187 7.13 -0.77 -17.00
C SER A 187 5.95 -0.60 -16.06
N ILE A 188 5.19 -1.68 -15.92
CA ILE A 188 4.19 -1.89 -14.87
C ILE A 188 4.71 -3.02 -14.00
N GLY A 189 4.83 -2.80 -12.71
CA GLY A 189 5.37 -3.75 -11.72
C GLY A 189 4.44 -4.92 -11.44
N ASP A 190 4.96 -5.90 -10.70
CA ASP A 190 4.21 -7.06 -10.26
C ASP A 190 3.02 -6.61 -9.39
N MET A 191 1.85 -7.23 -9.60
CA MET A 191 0.62 -6.94 -8.85
C MET A 191 0.20 -5.45 -8.85
N ALA A 192 0.72 -4.63 -9.77
CA ALA A 192 0.55 -3.17 -9.71
C ALA A 192 -0.91 -2.72 -9.69
N PHE A 193 -1.83 -3.45 -10.30
CA PHE A 193 -3.28 -3.23 -10.33
C PHE A 193 -4.07 -4.49 -9.96
N SER A 194 -3.41 -5.48 -9.33
CA SER A 194 -4.09 -6.70 -8.89
C SER A 194 -5.25 -6.35 -7.96
N GLY A 195 -6.40 -7.03 -8.10
CA GLY A 195 -7.56 -6.80 -7.25
C GLY A 195 -8.30 -5.47 -7.50
N CYS A 196 -8.00 -4.74 -8.58
CA CYS A 196 -8.78 -3.57 -8.97
C CYS A 196 -10.13 -3.98 -9.58
N HIS A 197 -11.04 -4.53 -8.76
CA HIS A 197 -12.30 -5.17 -9.21
C HIS A 197 -13.19 -4.27 -10.06
N ASN A 198 -13.18 -2.95 -9.82
CA ASN A 198 -14.00 -1.99 -10.56
C ASN A 198 -13.28 -1.35 -11.75
N LEU A 199 -12.03 -1.70 -12.01
CA LEU A 199 -11.28 -1.15 -13.15
C LEU A 199 -11.89 -1.66 -14.47
N LYS A 200 -12.54 -0.76 -15.23
CA LYS A 200 -13.25 -1.10 -16.48
C LYS A 200 -12.36 -0.93 -17.70
N ARG A 201 -11.51 0.10 -17.68
CA ARG A 201 -10.69 0.47 -18.84
C ARG A 201 -9.33 0.97 -18.39
N ILE A 202 -8.30 0.54 -19.10
CA ILE A 202 -6.96 1.06 -18.98
C ILE A 202 -6.38 1.27 -20.38
N LYS A 203 -5.72 2.41 -20.57
CA LYS A 203 -4.99 2.67 -21.82
C LYS A 203 -3.52 2.46 -21.57
N LEU A 204 -2.93 1.50 -22.28
CA LEU A 204 -1.49 1.23 -22.20
C LEU A 204 -0.73 2.11 -23.19
N PRO A 205 0.40 2.75 -22.77
CA PRO A 205 1.17 3.63 -23.64
C PRO A 205 2.00 2.85 -24.64
N LYS A 206 2.25 3.42 -25.82
CA LYS A 206 3.09 2.80 -26.87
C LYS A 206 4.53 2.57 -26.42
N THR A 207 4.98 3.30 -25.40
CA THR A 207 6.33 3.18 -24.81
C THR A 207 6.50 1.99 -23.88
N LEU A 208 5.39 1.29 -23.52
CA LEU A 208 5.42 0.17 -22.58
C LEU A 208 6.27 -0.99 -23.13
N LYS A 209 7.11 -1.56 -22.25
CA LYS A 209 8.00 -2.69 -22.57
C LYS A 209 7.70 -3.91 -21.72
N THR A 210 7.32 -3.71 -20.47
CA THR A 210 7.11 -4.83 -19.54
C THR A 210 5.83 -4.66 -18.72
N ILE A 211 5.13 -5.77 -18.55
CA ILE A 211 4.00 -5.92 -17.63
C ILE A 211 4.39 -7.01 -16.65
N GLY A 212 4.36 -6.71 -15.36
CA GLY A 212 4.77 -7.62 -14.30
C GLY A 212 3.81 -8.79 -14.07
N ARG A 213 4.24 -9.71 -13.21
CA ARG A 213 3.45 -10.86 -12.78
C ARG A 213 2.18 -10.37 -12.08
N GLU A 214 1.04 -10.99 -12.41
CA GLU A 214 -0.26 -10.67 -11.80
C GLU A 214 -0.64 -9.19 -11.86
N ALA A 215 -0.07 -8.41 -12.77
CA ALA A 215 -0.19 -6.95 -12.78
C ALA A 215 -1.64 -6.45 -12.87
N PHE A 216 -2.54 -7.20 -13.48
CA PHE A 216 -3.98 -6.94 -13.60
C PHE A 216 -4.82 -8.17 -13.20
N SER A 217 -4.28 -9.02 -12.38
CA SER A 217 -4.97 -10.18 -11.85
C SER A 217 -6.20 -9.74 -11.04
N TYR A 218 -7.30 -10.49 -11.10
CA TYR A 218 -8.56 -10.18 -10.41
C TYR A 218 -9.18 -8.81 -10.76
N CYS A 219 -8.84 -8.22 -11.90
CA CYS A 219 -9.53 -7.04 -12.43
C CYS A 219 -10.82 -7.48 -13.16
N GLU A 220 -11.84 -7.88 -12.41
CA GLU A 220 -13.03 -8.58 -12.91
C GLU A 220 -13.82 -7.83 -13.98
N LYS A 221 -13.82 -6.48 -13.93
CA LYS A 221 -14.55 -5.63 -14.88
C LYS A 221 -13.67 -5.09 -16.01
N LEU A 222 -12.38 -5.49 -16.05
CA LEU A 222 -11.44 -4.95 -17.02
C LEU A 222 -11.74 -5.49 -18.42
N ILE A 223 -12.18 -4.60 -19.28
CA ILE A 223 -12.18 -4.90 -20.73
C ILE A 223 -10.71 -5.01 -21.14
N ARG A 224 -10.36 -6.17 -21.70
CA ARG A 224 -8.97 -6.47 -22.06
C ARG A 224 -8.36 -5.32 -22.86
N PRO A 225 -7.25 -4.72 -22.41
CA PRO A 225 -6.61 -3.64 -23.13
C PRO A 225 -5.88 -4.19 -24.37
N GLU A 226 -5.81 -3.37 -25.42
CA GLU A 226 -4.91 -3.63 -26.54
C GLU A 226 -3.45 -3.55 -26.05
N ILE A 227 -2.71 -4.65 -26.21
CA ILE A 227 -1.30 -4.71 -25.81
C ILE A 227 -0.44 -4.04 -26.90
N PRO A 228 0.31 -2.96 -26.56
CA PRO A 228 1.16 -2.31 -27.55
C PRO A 228 2.23 -3.25 -28.13
N ALA A 229 2.46 -3.18 -29.43
CA ALA A 229 3.45 -4.01 -30.12
C ALA A 229 4.89 -3.90 -29.56
N GLY A 230 5.16 -2.85 -28.79
CA GLY A 230 6.45 -2.64 -28.13
C GLY A 230 6.65 -3.44 -26.85
N VAL A 231 5.64 -4.12 -26.33
CA VAL A 231 5.74 -4.94 -25.11
C VAL A 231 6.52 -6.22 -25.44
N THR A 232 7.59 -6.45 -24.70
CA THR A 232 8.51 -7.58 -24.90
C THR A 232 8.45 -8.62 -23.78
N CYS A 233 7.83 -8.28 -22.66
CA CYS A 233 7.68 -9.19 -21.53
C CYS A 233 6.33 -8.96 -20.83
N ILE A 234 5.59 -10.06 -20.64
CA ILE A 234 4.37 -10.12 -19.85
C ILE A 234 4.58 -11.22 -18.82
N GLY A 235 4.45 -10.86 -17.54
CA GLY A 235 4.63 -11.77 -16.42
C GLY A 235 3.51 -12.81 -16.36
N GLU A 236 3.78 -13.88 -15.63
CA GLU A 236 2.83 -14.94 -15.36
C GLU A 236 1.55 -14.35 -14.74
N ASP A 237 0.39 -14.85 -15.16
CA ASP A 237 -0.92 -14.45 -14.65
C ASP A 237 -1.21 -12.92 -14.69
N ALA A 238 -0.52 -12.19 -15.57
CA ALA A 238 -0.65 -10.72 -15.64
C ALA A 238 -2.10 -10.24 -15.82
N PHE A 239 -2.97 -11.05 -16.43
CA PHE A 239 -4.39 -10.79 -16.65
C PHE A 239 -5.26 -11.97 -16.18
N PHE A 240 -4.84 -12.62 -15.09
CA PHE A 240 -5.54 -13.78 -14.55
C PHE A 240 -6.92 -13.38 -13.99
N LEU A 241 -7.94 -14.18 -14.37
CA LEU A 241 -9.30 -14.11 -13.84
C LEU A 241 -9.71 -15.51 -13.35
N PRO A 242 -10.51 -15.63 -12.28
CA PRO A 242 -11.01 -16.93 -11.82
C PRO A 242 -11.82 -17.67 -12.89
N LYS A 243 -11.93 -19.01 -12.76
CA LYS A 243 -12.40 -19.97 -13.77
C LYS A 243 -13.82 -19.77 -14.36
N ASP A 244 -14.60 -18.87 -13.85
CA ASP A 244 -15.94 -18.56 -14.37
C ASP A 244 -15.92 -17.53 -15.52
N TRP A 245 -14.73 -17.08 -15.91
CA TRP A 245 -14.51 -16.18 -17.04
C TRP A 245 -13.99 -16.96 -18.24
N ASP A 246 -14.67 -16.79 -19.36
CA ASP A 246 -14.43 -17.50 -20.62
C ASP A 246 -12.96 -17.31 -21.07
N ARG A 247 -12.17 -18.40 -21.00
CA ARG A 247 -10.76 -18.40 -21.38
C ARG A 247 -10.54 -18.36 -22.89
N ASP A 248 -11.61 -18.52 -23.67
CA ASP A 248 -11.53 -18.68 -25.12
C ASP A 248 -11.23 -17.37 -25.88
N GLU A 249 -11.18 -16.23 -25.18
CA GLU A 249 -10.88 -14.93 -25.79
C GLU A 249 -9.47 -14.39 -25.49
N LEU A 250 -8.55 -15.19 -24.95
CA LEU A 250 -7.17 -14.76 -24.75
C LEU A 250 -6.37 -14.92 -26.06
N PRO A 251 -6.06 -13.86 -26.83
CA PRO A 251 -5.12 -13.96 -27.93
C PRO A 251 -3.69 -14.03 -27.35
N PHE A 252 -3.04 -15.16 -27.47
CA PHE A 252 -1.58 -15.31 -27.44
C PHE A 252 -1.07 -15.22 -28.87
#